data_396f1127549238138e35821c367e5223
#
_entry.id   396f1127549238138e35821c367e5223
#
_cell.length_a   1.000
_cell.length_b   1.000
_cell.length_c   1.000
_cell.angle_alpha   90.00
_cell.angle_beta   90.00
_cell.angle_gamma   90.00
#
_symmetry.space_group_name_H-M   'P 1'
#
loop_
_entity.id
_entity.type
_entity.pdbx_description
1 polymer ?
#
loop_
_entity_poly.entity_id
_entity_poly.type
_entity_poly.pdbx_seq_one_letter_code
_entity_poly.pdbx_strand_id
1 'polypeptide(L)' 'LSEDSRMLYGDYLIQTKNPVLLTYLKEEEAKLLRFIEDLSAKAGDSERAAERLSELKLQLKENQEVQHEMQGDH' A
#
# COMPACT_ATOMS: atom_id res chain seq x y z
N LEU A 1 14.22 -5.56 -10.84
CA LEU A 1 14.02 -6.13 -9.52
C LEU A 1 12.65 -5.84 -8.97
N SER A 2 12.20 -4.60 -9.11
CA SER A 2 10.84 -4.29 -8.68
C SER A 2 9.84 -5.03 -9.55
N GLU A 3 10.18 -5.26 -10.81
CA GLU A 3 9.33 -6.07 -11.67
C GLU A 3 9.25 -7.50 -11.17
N ASP A 4 10.37 -8.03 -10.73
CA ASP A 4 10.38 -9.37 -10.19
C ASP A 4 9.51 -9.47 -8.96
N SER A 5 9.60 -8.47 -8.10
CA SER A 5 8.77 -8.46 -6.90
C SER A 5 7.30 -8.46 -7.25
N ARG A 6 6.93 -7.68 -8.26
CA ARG A 6 5.55 -7.61 -8.69
C ARG A 6 5.07 -8.96 -9.20
N MET A 7 5.89 -9.62 -9.99
CA MET A 7 5.52 -10.92 -10.53
C MET A 7 5.43 -11.98 -9.45
N LEU A 8 6.26 -11.86 -8.42
CA LEU A 8 6.30 -12.89 -7.39
C LEU A 8 5.00 -13.00 -6.63
N TYR A 9 4.35 -11.88 -6.34
CA TYR A 9 3.12 -11.99 -5.59
C TYR A 9 1.97 -11.18 -6.19
N GLY A 10 2.24 -10.45 -7.25
CA GLY A 10 1.19 -9.62 -7.83
C GLY A 10 0.12 -10.42 -8.52
N ASP A 11 0.54 -11.32 -9.40
CA ASP A 11 -0.43 -12.06 -10.20
C ASP A 11 -0.89 -13.33 -9.53
N TYR A 12 0.06 -14.16 -9.13
CA TYR A 12 -0.29 -15.47 -8.63
C TYR A 12 -1.07 -15.41 -7.33
N LEU A 13 -0.55 -14.65 -6.36
CA LEU A 13 -1.18 -14.61 -5.04
C LEU A 13 -2.50 -13.87 -5.08
N ILE A 14 -2.61 -12.86 -5.92
CA ILE A 14 -3.87 -12.16 -6.06
C ILE A 14 -4.93 -13.07 -6.65
N GLN A 15 -4.55 -13.85 -7.66
CA GLN A 15 -5.50 -14.77 -8.29
C GLN A 15 -5.96 -15.84 -7.32
N THR A 16 -5.05 -16.32 -6.48
CA THR A 16 -5.41 -17.35 -5.51
C THR A 16 -6.09 -16.76 -4.29
N LYS A 17 -6.09 -15.43 -4.16
CA LYS A 17 -6.71 -14.74 -3.04
C LYS A 17 -6.17 -15.28 -1.72
N ASN A 18 -4.87 -15.33 -1.63
CA ASN A 18 -4.17 -15.88 -0.48
C ASN A 18 -4.48 -15.06 0.78
N PRO A 19 -5.06 -15.69 1.81
CA PRO A 19 -5.43 -14.94 3.01
C PRO A 19 -4.23 -14.36 3.77
N VAL A 20 -3.08 -15.01 3.66
CA VAL A 20 -1.89 -14.49 4.31
C VAL A 20 -1.48 -13.16 3.67
N LEU A 21 -1.55 -13.11 2.35
CA LEU A 21 -1.22 -11.87 1.65
C LEU A 21 -2.21 -10.77 2.00
N LEU A 22 -3.47 -11.11 2.10
CA LEU A 22 -4.49 -10.13 2.46
C LEU A 22 -4.22 -9.56 3.85
N THR A 23 -3.88 -10.42 4.79
CA THR A 23 -3.54 -9.98 6.14
C THR A 23 -2.33 -9.05 6.11
N TYR A 24 -1.31 -9.42 5.32
CA TYR A 24 -0.13 -8.59 5.17
C TYR A 24 -0.48 -7.22 4.62
N LEU A 25 -1.33 -7.19 3.60
CA LEU A 25 -1.73 -5.94 2.98
C LEU A 25 -2.47 -5.04 3.96
N LYS A 26 -3.32 -5.63 4.78
CA LYS A 26 -4.04 -4.84 5.78
C LYS A 26 -3.10 -4.25 6.81
N GLU A 27 -2.09 -5.00 7.20
CA GLU A 27 -1.10 -4.50 8.14
C GLU A 27 -0.29 -3.37 7.52
N GLU A 28 0.07 -3.54 6.26
CA GLU A 28 0.78 -2.48 5.55
C GLU A 28 -0.07 -1.23 5.42
N GLU A 29 -1.34 -1.42 5.14
CA GLU A 29 -2.24 -0.29 5.05
C GLU A 29 -2.29 0.49 6.35
N ALA A 30 -2.38 -0.21 7.47
CA ALA A 30 -2.41 0.46 8.76
C ALA A 30 -1.13 1.25 9.00
N LYS A 31 0.01 0.68 8.63
CA LYS A 31 1.28 1.37 8.77
C LYS A 31 1.34 2.62 7.90
N LEU A 32 0.88 2.47 6.66
CA LEU A 32 0.89 3.60 5.73
C LEU A 32 0.00 4.74 6.25
N LEU A 33 -1.15 4.39 6.79
CA LEU A 33 -2.04 5.39 7.34
C LEU A 33 -1.40 6.14 8.50
N ARG A 34 -0.67 5.44 9.35
CA ARG A 34 0.02 6.06 10.47
C ARG A 34 1.10 7.01 9.98
N PHE A 35 1.89 6.57 9.02
CA PHE A 35 2.94 7.42 8.45
C PHE A 35 2.35 8.65 7.78
N ILE A 36 1.24 8.46 7.07
CA ILE A 36 0.57 9.57 6.39
C ILE A 36 0.09 10.59 7.42
N GLU A 37 -0.52 10.13 8.48
CA GLU A 37 -0.97 11.02 9.54
C GLU A 37 0.20 11.80 10.14
N ASP A 38 1.28 11.09 10.44
CA ASP A 38 2.44 11.70 11.05
C ASP A 38 3.05 12.74 10.13
N LEU A 39 3.24 12.38 8.87
CA LEU A 39 3.83 13.31 7.92
C LEU A 39 2.89 14.45 7.57
N SER A 40 1.60 14.20 7.60
CA SER A 40 0.63 15.25 7.33
C SER A 40 0.77 16.39 8.34
N ALA A 41 1.06 16.05 9.58
CA ALA A 41 1.28 17.06 10.60
C ALA A 41 2.56 17.85 10.36
N LYS A 42 3.53 17.25 9.66
CA LYS A 42 4.81 17.90 9.41
C LYS A 42 4.91 18.53 8.04
N ALA A 43 4.01 18.18 7.13
CA ALA A 43 4.12 18.60 5.74
C ALA A 43 4.04 20.12 5.58
N GLY A 44 3.40 20.79 6.52
CA GLY A 44 3.30 22.24 6.46
C GLY A 44 4.64 22.92 6.65
N ASP A 45 5.59 22.26 7.30
CA ASP A 45 6.88 22.85 7.62
C ASP A 45 8.00 22.36 6.72
N SER A 46 7.76 21.32 5.93
CA SER A 46 8.83 20.70 5.18
C SER A 46 8.32 20.18 3.83
N GLU A 47 9.03 20.60 2.77
CA GLU A 47 8.74 20.10 1.44
C GLU A 47 9.03 18.61 1.32
N ARG A 48 10.08 18.18 2.00
CA ARG A 48 10.43 16.76 1.98
C ARG A 48 9.32 15.91 2.58
N ALA A 49 8.74 16.40 3.67
CA ALA A 49 7.63 15.67 4.28
C ALA A 49 6.44 15.63 3.33
N ALA A 50 6.20 16.71 2.61
CA ALA A 50 5.10 16.74 1.66
C ALA A 50 5.33 15.76 0.51
N GLU A 51 6.57 15.70 0.01
CA GLU A 51 6.89 14.75 -1.06
C GLU A 51 6.74 13.32 -0.57
N ARG A 52 7.24 13.03 0.61
CA ARG A 52 7.13 11.70 1.18
C ARG A 52 5.68 11.33 1.39
N LEU A 53 4.89 12.30 1.83
CA LEU A 53 3.48 12.10 2.05
C LEU A 53 2.78 11.69 0.75
N SER A 54 3.11 12.36 -0.34
CA SER A 54 2.56 12.02 -1.65
C SER A 54 2.88 10.58 -2.02
N GLU A 55 4.13 10.18 -1.81
CA GLU A 55 4.54 8.82 -2.12
C GLU A 55 3.78 7.80 -1.30
N LEU A 56 3.62 8.09 -0.02
CA LEU A 56 2.92 7.17 0.86
C LEU A 56 1.45 7.05 0.48
N LYS A 57 0.85 8.16 0.08
CA LYS A 57 -0.54 8.12 -0.38
C LYS A 57 -0.69 7.28 -1.62
N LEU A 58 0.28 7.36 -2.53
CA LEU A 58 0.25 6.53 -3.73
C LEU A 58 0.38 5.06 -3.37
N GLN A 59 1.30 4.74 -2.47
CA GLN A 59 1.46 3.37 -2.04
C GLN A 59 0.19 2.85 -1.37
N LEU A 60 -0.45 3.71 -0.59
CA LEU A 60 -1.69 3.33 0.06
C LEU A 60 -2.77 3.01 -0.96
N LYS A 61 -2.85 3.84 -1.98
CA LYS A 61 -3.83 3.63 -3.04
C LYS A 61 -3.60 2.28 -3.72
N GLU A 62 -2.36 2.00 -4.06
CA GLU A 62 -2.03 0.74 -4.70
C GLU A 62 -2.35 -0.45 -3.80
N ASN A 63 -2.03 -0.30 -2.53
CA ASN A 63 -2.32 -1.35 -1.56
C ASN A 63 -3.81 -1.62 -1.50
N GLN A 64 -4.61 -0.56 -1.45
CA GLN A 64 -6.06 -0.69 -1.38
C GLN A 64 -6.64 -1.32 -2.64
N GLU A 65 -6.06 -1.00 -3.79
CA GLU A 65 -6.52 -1.59 -5.04
C GLU A 65 -6.27 -3.08 -5.05
N VAL A 66 -5.10 -3.51 -4.58
CA VAL A 66 -4.80 -4.93 -4.51
C VAL A 66 -5.74 -5.63 -3.55
N GLN A 67 -5.99 -5.03 -2.40
CA GLN A 67 -6.92 -5.61 -1.44
C GLN A 67 -8.32 -5.75 -2.06
N HIS A 68 -8.72 -4.76 -2.79
CA HIS A 68 -10.03 -4.77 -3.42
C HIS A 68 -10.14 -5.92 -4.42
N GLU A 69 -9.09 -6.13 -5.19
CA GLU A 69 -9.06 -7.23 -6.14
C GLU A 69 -9.13 -8.59 -5.43
N MET A 70 -8.41 -8.69 -4.34
CA MET A 70 -8.39 -9.95 -3.61
C MET A 70 -9.73 -10.27 -2.96
N GLN A 71 -10.46 -9.26 -2.56
CA GLN A 71 -11.76 -9.46 -1.93
C GLN A 71 -12.83 -9.77 -2.96
N GLY A 72 -12.55 -9.65 -4.16
CA GLY A 72 -13.46 -10.08 -5.17
C GLY A 72 -14.35 -9.05 -5.62
N ASP A 73 -14.40 -9.27 -5.87
CA ASP A 73 -15.07 -9.05 -6.33
C ASP A 73 -16.16 -8.97 -6.62
N HIS A 74 -16.59 -8.94 -6.72
CA HIS A 74 -17.50 -8.87 -7.02
C HIS A 74 -18.09 -8.96 -6.85
#